data_3946b70bd4ca17ecf9e987ea43b90b88
#
_entry.id   3946b70bd4ca17ecf9e987ea43b90b88
#
_cell.length_a   1.000
_cell.length_b   1.000
_cell.length_c   1.000
_cell.angle_alpha   90.00
_cell.angle_beta   90.00
_cell.angle_gamma   90.00
#
_symmetry.space_group_name_H-M   'P 1'
#
loop_
_entity.id
_entity.type
_entity.pdbx_description
1 polymer ?
#
loop_
_entity_poly.entity_id
_entity_poly.type
_entity_poly.pdbx_seq_one_letter_code
_entity_poly.pdbx_strand_id
1 'polypeptide(L)'
;LVGSEMCIRDSPEFGVTTTFVDPEVDGAFEAAIQDNTKAIFIETLGNPNSNLIDIEEIAKIAHAHNIPLVVDSTFATPYLVRPIEYGADIVVHSATKFIGGHGTAIGGVIVDSGNFDWAKSGKFPHLVEPNASYHGISFANDVGAAAFVTYIRAILLRDTGATLSPFHAFIFLQGLETLSLRVERHVENALKIVDYLNKHPKVEAVHHPSLPTEPSHELYKKYLPNGGGSIFTFEIKGGVEEAHKFIDNLEIFSLLANVADSKSLVIHPATTTHSQCNEQELAEQGIKPNTIRLSIGTENIDDLIAALDDAFNAVD
;
A
#
# COMPACT_ATOMS: atom_id res chain seq x y z
N LEU A 1 8.61 3.49 -7.14
CA LEU A 1 8.34 2.04 -7.10
C LEU A 1 8.18 1.65 -5.65
N VAL A 2 6.98 1.42 -5.23
CA VAL A 2 6.65 0.97 -3.89
C VAL A 2 5.60 -0.10 -4.07
N GLY A 3 5.86 -1.29 -3.57
CA GLY A 3 4.91 -2.38 -3.61
C GLY A 3 5.48 -3.68 -4.13
N SER A 4 4.61 -4.56 -4.55
CA SER A 4 4.90 -5.93 -4.97
C SER A 4 5.95 -6.08 -6.09
N GLU A 5 6.15 -5.07 -6.91
CA GLU A 5 7.18 -5.08 -7.98
C GLU A 5 8.61 -5.17 -7.43
N MET A 6 8.88 -4.57 -6.26
CA MET A 6 10.17 -4.75 -5.58
C MET A 6 10.39 -6.21 -5.19
N CYS A 7 9.35 -6.88 -4.70
CA CYS A 7 9.44 -8.30 -4.33
C CYS A 7 9.78 -9.20 -5.52
N ILE A 8 9.31 -8.89 -6.72
CA ILE A 8 9.61 -9.68 -7.94
C ILE A 8 11.08 -9.54 -8.33
N ARG A 9 11.63 -8.33 -8.24
CA ARG A 9 12.95 -8.01 -8.81
C ARG A 9 14.07 -8.09 -7.79
N ASP A 10 13.85 -7.53 -6.61
CA ASP A 10 14.91 -7.36 -5.62
C ASP A 10 15.04 -8.57 -4.70
N SER A 11 13.94 -9.24 -4.36
CA SER A 11 13.97 -10.40 -3.46
C SER A 11 14.83 -11.56 -3.99
N PRO A 12 14.83 -11.92 -5.28
CA PRO A 12 15.69 -12.95 -5.82
C PRO A 12 17.20 -12.67 -5.65
N GLU A 13 17.62 -11.41 -5.69
CA GLU A 13 19.02 -11.01 -5.45
C GLU A 13 19.47 -11.35 -4.02
N PHE A 14 18.53 -11.43 -3.08
CA PHE A 14 18.78 -11.83 -1.69
C PHE A 14 18.40 -13.29 -1.40
N GLY A 15 18.17 -14.11 -2.45
CA GLY A 15 17.80 -15.50 -2.31
C GLY A 15 16.38 -15.74 -1.79
N VAL A 16 15.50 -14.74 -1.90
CA VAL A 16 14.08 -14.84 -1.52
C VAL A 16 13.23 -14.99 -2.77
N THR A 17 12.38 -16.01 -2.81
CA THR A 17 11.38 -16.19 -3.88
C THR A 17 10.03 -15.70 -3.43
N THR A 18 9.28 -15.06 -4.34
CA THR A 18 7.93 -14.56 -4.11
C THR A 18 6.94 -15.29 -5.02
N THR A 19 5.86 -15.79 -4.44
CA THR A 19 4.72 -16.33 -5.19
C THR A 19 3.57 -15.34 -5.08
N PHE A 20 3.10 -14.86 -6.22
CA PHE A 20 1.92 -13.99 -6.28
C PHE A 20 0.67 -14.83 -6.24
N VAL A 21 -0.31 -14.35 -5.50
CA VAL A 21 -1.59 -15.02 -5.27
C VAL A 21 -2.71 -14.05 -5.64
N ASP A 22 -3.67 -14.53 -6.39
CA ASP A 22 -4.91 -13.79 -6.64
C ASP A 22 -5.78 -13.85 -5.38
N PRO A 23 -6.04 -12.72 -4.71
CA PRO A 23 -6.81 -12.68 -3.47
C PRO A 23 -8.31 -12.97 -3.67
N GLU A 24 -8.80 -12.95 -4.90
CA GLU A 24 -10.21 -13.22 -5.22
C GLU A 24 -10.48 -14.73 -5.39
N VAL A 25 -9.43 -15.54 -5.44
CA VAL A 25 -9.54 -16.99 -5.56
C VAL A 25 -9.53 -17.66 -4.18
N ASP A 26 -10.62 -18.26 -3.80
CA ASP A 26 -10.76 -18.97 -2.52
C ASP A 26 -9.68 -20.05 -2.35
N GLY A 27 -9.01 -20.03 -1.19
CA GLY A 27 -7.97 -20.98 -0.83
C GLY A 27 -6.62 -20.77 -1.55
N ALA A 28 -6.47 -19.78 -2.41
CA ALA A 28 -5.24 -19.55 -3.19
C ALA A 28 -4.04 -19.26 -2.28
N PHE A 29 -4.19 -18.50 -1.20
CA PHE A 29 -3.11 -18.25 -0.24
C PHE A 29 -2.62 -19.54 0.41
N GLU A 30 -3.54 -20.38 0.89
CA GLU A 30 -3.18 -21.64 1.54
C GLU A 30 -2.49 -22.61 0.56
N ALA A 31 -3.00 -22.69 -0.66
CA ALA A 31 -2.44 -23.54 -1.71
C ALA A 31 -1.02 -23.12 -2.16
N ALA A 32 -0.68 -21.82 -2.01
CA ALA A 32 0.63 -21.29 -2.38
C ALA A 32 1.70 -21.50 -1.29
N ILE A 33 1.32 -21.86 -0.06
CA ILE A 33 2.25 -22.04 1.04
C ILE A 33 3.08 -23.31 0.83
N GLN A 34 4.40 -23.18 0.99
CA GLN A 34 5.40 -24.24 0.90
C GLN A 34 6.16 -24.38 2.22
N ASP A 35 6.93 -25.44 2.39
CA ASP A 35 7.73 -25.70 3.61
C ASP A 35 8.71 -24.55 3.92
N ASN A 36 9.25 -23.92 2.89
CA ASN A 36 10.18 -22.80 3.00
C ASN A 36 9.50 -21.43 3.05
N THR A 37 8.17 -21.33 2.98
CA THR A 37 7.45 -20.06 3.12
C THR A 37 7.72 -19.45 4.50
N LYS A 38 8.11 -18.16 4.50
CA LYS A 38 8.48 -17.42 5.72
C LYS A 38 7.44 -16.42 6.18
N ALA A 39 6.65 -15.88 5.27
CA ALA A 39 5.61 -14.90 5.60
C ALA A 39 4.55 -14.85 4.50
N ILE A 40 3.36 -14.38 4.85
CA ILE A 40 2.41 -13.83 3.89
C ILE A 40 2.52 -12.31 3.97
N PHE A 41 2.54 -11.66 2.80
CA PHE A 41 2.60 -10.20 2.67
C PHE A 41 1.37 -9.73 1.90
N ILE A 42 0.63 -8.78 2.48
CA ILE A 42 -0.54 -8.15 1.84
C ILE A 42 -0.51 -6.64 2.01
N GLU A 43 -1.28 -5.93 1.19
CA GLU A 43 -1.56 -4.50 1.37
C GLU A 43 -2.97 -4.30 1.96
N THR A 44 -3.16 -3.28 2.80
CA THR A 44 -4.50 -2.92 3.30
C THR A 44 -5.39 -2.37 2.20
N LEU A 45 -4.81 -1.57 1.32
CA LEU A 45 -5.42 -1.01 0.13
C LEU A 45 -4.43 -1.19 -1.00
N GLY A 46 -4.80 -1.98 -1.98
CA GLY A 46 -3.94 -2.33 -3.11
C GLY A 46 -3.66 -1.14 -4.04
N ASN A 47 -2.52 -1.15 -4.68
CA ASN A 47 -2.13 -0.18 -5.70
C ASN A 47 -2.09 -0.88 -7.06
N PRO A 48 -2.86 -0.43 -8.07
CA PRO A 48 -3.50 0.90 -8.15
C PRO A 48 -4.99 0.94 -7.77
N ASN A 49 -5.68 -0.19 -7.63
CA ASN A 49 -7.14 -0.28 -7.67
C ASN A 49 -7.84 -0.14 -6.31
N SER A 50 -7.10 0.06 -5.21
CA SER A 50 -7.64 0.20 -3.85
C SER A 50 -8.52 -0.98 -3.39
N ASN A 51 -8.30 -2.16 -3.93
CA ASN A 51 -8.95 -3.39 -3.47
C ASN A 51 -8.51 -3.74 -2.04
N LEU A 52 -9.37 -4.41 -1.29
CA LEU A 52 -9.10 -4.86 0.08
C LEU A 52 -9.03 -6.39 0.15
N ILE A 53 -8.22 -6.85 1.09
CA ILE A 53 -8.10 -8.27 1.44
C ILE A 53 -8.59 -8.45 2.88
N ASP A 54 -9.24 -9.57 3.20
CA ASP A 54 -9.67 -9.88 4.58
C ASP A 54 -8.47 -10.20 5.46
N ILE A 55 -8.01 -9.21 6.23
CA ILE A 55 -6.82 -9.30 7.09
C ILE A 55 -6.96 -10.42 8.12
N GLU A 56 -8.16 -10.57 8.74
CA GLU A 56 -8.39 -11.60 9.76
C GLU A 56 -8.33 -13.01 9.17
N GLU A 57 -8.83 -13.19 7.96
CA GLU A 57 -8.79 -14.48 7.26
C GLU A 57 -7.36 -14.87 6.93
N ILE A 58 -6.61 -13.95 6.32
CA ILE A 58 -5.21 -14.21 5.97
C ILE A 58 -4.34 -14.42 7.20
N ALA A 59 -4.60 -13.69 8.30
CA ALA A 59 -3.91 -13.91 9.57
C ALA A 59 -4.13 -15.35 10.10
N LYS A 60 -5.36 -15.87 10.02
CA LYS A 60 -5.66 -17.25 10.43
C LYS A 60 -4.89 -18.27 9.57
N ILE A 61 -4.83 -18.06 8.26
CA ILE A 61 -4.07 -18.92 7.35
C ILE A 61 -2.58 -18.87 7.70
N ALA A 62 -1.99 -17.68 7.84
CA ALA A 62 -0.59 -17.52 8.19
C ALA A 62 -0.24 -18.23 9.50
N HIS A 63 -1.03 -18.00 10.54
CA HIS A 63 -0.81 -18.57 11.87
C HIS A 63 -0.98 -20.09 11.90
N ALA A 64 -1.91 -20.66 11.12
CA ALA A 64 -2.07 -22.11 10.99
C ALA A 64 -0.81 -22.79 10.44
N HIS A 65 -0.02 -22.06 9.64
CA HIS A 65 1.24 -22.53 9.07
C HIS A 65 2.49 -22.03 9.83
N ASN A 66 2.32 -21.45 11.03
CA ASN A 66 3.37 -20.89 11.87
C ASN A 66 4.27 -19.87 11.15
N ILE A 67 3.67 -19.03 10.30
CA ILE A 67 4.34 -17.92 9.63
C ILE A 67 3.63 -16.60 9.99
N PRO A 68 4.36 -15.48 10.05
CA PRO A 68 3.75 -14.18 10.34
C PRO A 68 2.99 -13.63 9.13
N LEU A 69 1.96 -12.84 9.43
CA LEU A 69 1.32 -11.95 8.47
C LEU A 69 1.98 -10.57 8.53
N VAL A 70 2.53 -10.13 7.41
CA VAL A 70 3.07 -8.78 7.21
C VAL A 70 2.11 -7.96 6.38
N VAL A 71 1.73 -6.79 6.85
CA VAL A 71 0.76 -5.92 6.17
C VAL A 71 1.39 -4.57 5.85
N ASP A 72 1.46 -4.23 4.57
CA ASP A 72 1.72 -2.85 4.17
C ASP A 72 0.45 -2.01 4.32
N SER A 73 0.49 -1.06 5.25
CA SER A 73 -0.63 -0.16 5.53
C SER A 73 -0.32 1.29 5.14
N THR A 74 0.49 1.45 4.10
CA THR A 74 0.90 2.77 3.61
C THR A 74 -0.29 3.61 3.16
N PHE A 75 -1.25 3.04 2.41
CA PHE A 75 -2.39 3.79 1.87
C PHE A 75 -3.48 4.04 2.90
N ALA A 76 -3.70 3.10 3.81
CA ALA A 76 -4.69 3.28 4.86
C ALA A 76 -4.18 4.14 6.02
N THR A 77 -2.88 4.14 6.29
CA THR A 77 -2.29 4.76 7.47
C THR A 77 -2.83 4.20 8.79
N PRO A 78 -2.21 4.45 9.94
CA PRO A 78 -2.79 4.02 11.22
C PRO A 78 -4.07 4.79 11.61
N TYR A 79 -4.45 5.82 10.84
CA TYR A 79 -5.68 6.58 11.06
C TYR A 79 -6.92 5.85 10.52
N LEU A 80 -6.84 5.22 9.34
CA LEU A 80 -7.98 4.53 8.74
C LEU A 80 -8.11 3.09 9.26
N VAL A 81 -7.00 2.37 9.41
CA VAL A 81 -7.01 1.00 9.95
C VAL A 81 -5.71 0.68 10.70
N ARG A 82 -5.83 -0.15 11.72
CA ARG A 82 -4.69 -0.71 12.46
C ARG A 82 -4.68 -2.22 12.31
N PRO A 83 -3.94 -2.78 11.33
CA PRO A 83 -4.00 -4.20 10.98
C PRO A 83 -3.67 -5.16 12.13
N ILE A 84 -2.86 -4.70 13.12
CA ILE A 84 -2.54 -5.50 14.32
C ILE A 84 -3.81 -5.87 15.11
N GLU A 85 -4.83 -5.03 15.11
CA GLU A 85 -6.12 -5.30 15.79
C GLU A 85 -6.90 -6.42 15.09
N TYR A 86 -6.50 -6.77 13.87
CA TYR A 86 -7.09 -7.81 13.04
C TYR A 86 -6.16 -9.01 12.79
N GLY A 87 -5.09 -9.13 13.58
CA GLY A 87 -4.22 -10.31 13.58
C GLY A 87 -2.94 -10.17 12.76
N ALA A 88 -2.64 -9.01 12.18
CA ALA A 88 -1.33 -8.78 11.57
C ALA A 88 -0.22 -8.81 12.64
N ASP A 89 0.89 -9.46 12.32
CA ASP A 89 2.04 -9.55 13.22
C ASP A 89 2.98 -8.37 13.04
N ILE A 90 3.18 -7.97 11.78
CA ILE A 90 4.06 -6.88 11.41
C ILE A 90 3.30 -5.95 10.47
N VAL A 91 3.38 -4.64 10.72
CA VAL A 91 2.84 -3.61 9.85
C VAL A 91 3.98 -2.73 9.35
N VAL A 92 4.01 -2.49 8.05
CA VAL A 92 4.97 -1.58 7.42
C VAL A 92 4.25 -0.38 6.83
N HIS A 93 4.93 0.78 6.87
CA HIS A 93 4.48 1.99 6.22
C HIS A 93 5.64 2.61 5.45
N SER A 94 5.42 2.97 4.21
CA SER A 94 6.27 3.94 3.54
C SER A 94 6.00 5.33 4.14
N ALA A 95 6.89 5.79 5.02
CA ALA A 95 6.76 7.11 5.63
C ALA A 95 6.90 8.24 4.59
N THR A 96 7.50 7.93 3.45
CA THR A 96 7.57 8.79 2.25
C THR A 96 6.20 9.32 1.81
N LYS A 97 5.14 8.52 2.00
CA LYS A 97 3.77 8.78 1.55
C LYS A 97 3.00 9.65 2.55
N PHE A 98 1.85 9.24 3.03
CA PHE A 98 1.00 10.04 3.92
C PHE A 98 1.69 10.53 5.20
N ILE A 99 2.63 9.76 5.78
CA ILE A 99 3.31 10.17 7.01
C ILE A 99 4.09 11.47 6.77
N GLY A 100 4.96 11.52 5.75
CA GLY A 100 5.64 12.74 5.34
C GLY A 100 4.71 13.74 4.66
N GLY A 101 3.83 13.25 3.80
CA GLY A 101 2.74 13.97 3.15
C GLY A 101 3.13 14.92 2.01
N HIS A 102 4.41 15.00 1.64
CA HIS A 102 4.90 15.97 0.66
C HIS A 102 5.93 15.38 -0.34
N GLY A 103 6.22 14.08 -0.25
CA GLY A 103 7.20 13.43 -1.12
C GLY A 103 8.64 13.95 -1.00
N THR A 104 8.95 14.73 0.04
CA THR A 104 10.25 15.43 0.21
C THR A 104 11.31 14.63 0.96
N ALA A 105 10.92 13.53 1.60
CA ALA A 105 11.80 12.64 2.36
C ALA A 105 11.47 11.18 2.08
N ILE A 106 12.48 10.34 2.03
CA ILE A 106 12.33 8.89 1.84
C ILE A 106 12.59 8.20 3.18
N GLY A 107 11.69 7.30 3.57
CA GLY A 107 11.82 6.50 4.77
C GLY A 107 10.66 5.54 4.97
N GLY A 108 10.80 4.68 5.97
CA GLY A 108 9.80 3.68 6.33
C GLY A 108 9.68 3.52 7.84
N VAL A 109 8.58 2.90 8.24
CA VAL A 109 8.32 2.50 9.62
C VAL A 109 7.91 1.04 9.64
N ILE A 110 8.49 0.29 10.57
CA ILE A 110 8.11 -1.10 10.86
C ILE A 110 7.51 -1.12 12.27
N VAL A 111 6.30 -1.67 12.38
CA VAL A 111 5.60 -1.85 13.65
C VAL A 111 5.44 -3.35 13.88
N ASP A 112 5.97 -3.83 15.00
CA ASP A 112 5.86 -5.22 15.44
C ASP A 112 4.76 -5.31 16.49
N SER A 113 3.81 -6.23 16.32
CA SER A 113 2.78 -6.51 17.32
C SER A 113 3.36 -7.07 18.62
N GLY A 114 4.51 -7.73 18.54
CA GLY A 114 5.12 -8.49 19.63
C GLY A 114 4.39 -9.79 19.98
N ASN A 115 3.39 -10.19 19.18
CA ASN A 115 2.53 -11.35 19.47
C ASN A 115 2.97 -12.63 18.76
N PHE A 116 3.78 -12.54 17.70
CA PHE A 116 4.21 -13.72 16.96
C PHE A 116 5.27 -14.52 17.74
N ASP A 117 5.04 -15.81 17.89
CA ASP A 117 5.96 -16.70 18.58
C ASP A 117 7.05 -17.22 17.62
N TRP A 118 8.14 -16.47 17.54
CA TRP A 118 9.30 -16.77 16.68
C TRP A 118 9.97 -18.11 16.99
N ALA A 119 9.98 -18.49 18.28
CA ALA A 119 10.60 -19.75 18.72
C ALA A 119 9.73 -20.95 18.31
N LYS A 120 8.43 -20.88 18.56
CA LYS A 120 7.48 -21.95 18.21
C LYS A 120 7.38 -22.16 16.69
N SER A 121 7.53 -21.12 15.91
CA SER A 121 7.48 -21.18 14.45
C SER A 121 8.47 -22.20 13.85
N GLY A 122 9.68 -22.30 14.41
CA GLY A 122 10.75 -23.18 13.91
C GLY A 122 11.35 -22.73 12.56
N LYS A 123 10.85 -21.65 11.97
CA LYS A 123 11.26 -21.17 10.62
C LYS A 123 12.30 -20.05 10.66
N PHE A 124 12.65 -19.52 11.85
CA PHE A 124 13.50 -18.34 12.03
C PHE A 124 14.70 -18.60 12.96
N PRO A 125 15.63 -19.50 12.58
CA PRO A 125 16.75 -19.89 13.44
C PRO A 125 17.61 -18.70 13.87
N HIS A 126 17.79 -17.69 13.00
CA HIS A 126 18.59 -16.50 13.31
C HIS A 126 17.99 -15.61 14.42
N LEU A 127 16.71 -15.76 14.76
CA LEU A 127 16.09 -15.10 15.92
C LEU A 127 16.15 -15.98 17.17
N VAL A 128 16.22 -17.30 17.02
CA VAL A 128 16.09 -18.27 18.11
C VAL A 128 17.44 -18.77 18.60
N GLU A 129 18.38 -19.02 17.67
CA GLU A 129 19.71 -19.52 18.01
C GLU A 129 20.58 -18.44 18.66
N PRO A 130 21.54 -18.84 19.55
CA PRO A 130 22.46 -17.88 20.15
C PRO A 130 23.29 -17.12 19.12
N ASN A 131 23.23 -15.80 19.17
CA ASN A 131 23.94 -14.93 18.24
C ASN A 131 25.37 -14.65 18.73
N ALA A 132 26.37 -15.15 18.02
CA ALA A 132 27.77 -14.99 18.39
C ALA A 132 28.24 -13.51 18.43
N SER A 133 27.70 -12.65 17.58
CA SER A 133 28.04 -11.23 17.55
C SER A 133 27.47 -10.43 18.74
N TYR A 134 26.53 -11.04 19.49
CA TYR A 134 25.89 -10.46 20.67
C TYR A 134 26.01 -11.36 21.90
N HIS A 135 27.21 -11.89 22.14
CA HIS A 135 27.55 -12.67 23.34
C HIS A 135 26.64 -13.88 23.57
N GLY A 136 26.09 -14.48 22.51
CA GLY A 136 25.23 -15.65 22.61
C GLY A 136 23.77 -15.38 22.95
N ILE A 137 23.30 -14.13 22.84
CA ILE A 137 21.87 -13.77 23.01
C ILE A 137 21.01 -14.48 21.97
N SER A 138 19.91 -15.10 22.41
CA SER A 138 18.79 -15.51 21.57
C SER A 138 17.75 -14.40 21.56
N PHE A 139 17.56 -13.73 20.43
CA PHE A 139 16.63 -12.59 20.38
C PHE A 139 15.21 -13.00 20.78
N ALA A 140 14.71 -14.13 20.29
CA ALA A 140 13.37 -14.61 20.63
C ALA A 140 13.22 -14.95 22.11
N ASN A 141 14.22 -15.63 22.72
CA ASN A 141 14.10 -16.11 24.09
C ASN A 141 14.50 -15.07 25.15
N ASP A 142 15.50 -14.22 24.84
CA ASP A 142 16.05 -13.27 25.81
C ASP A 142 15.42 -11.87 25.71
N VAL A 143 14.91 -11.47 24.51
CA VAL A 143 14.29 -10.17 24.28
C VAL A 143 12.74 -10.25 24.24
N GLY A 144 12.19 -11.41 23.91
CA GLY A 144 10.75 -11.66 23.91
C GLY A 144 10.01 -10.86 22.84
N ALA A 145 8.94 -10.13 23.22
CA ALA A 145 8.04 -9.42 22.32
C ALA A 145 8.74 -8.44 21.37
N ALA A 146 9.88 -7.91 21.72
CA ALA A 146 10.65 -6.99 20.87
C ALA A 146 11.75 -7.68 20.04
N ALA A 147 11.76 -9.01 19.94
CA ALA A 147 12.82 -9.80 19.29
C ALA A 147 13.08 -9.35 17.85
N PHE A 148 12.03 -9.23 17.04
CA PHE A 148 12.13 -8.90 15.63
C PHE A 148 12.70 -7.49 15.40
N VAL A 149 12.14 -6.47 16.01
CA VAL A 149 12.63 -5.10 15.84
C VAL A 149 13.99 -4.89 16.47
N THR A 150 14.32 -5.61 17.56
CA THR A 150 15.66 -5.57 18.16
C THR A 150 16.69 -6.21 17.23
N TYR A 151 16.38 -7.34 16.60
CA TYR A 151 17.24 -7.96 15.60
C TYR A 151 17.51 -7.04 14.41
N ILE A 152 16.46 -6.41 13.88
CA ILE A 152 16.60 -5.43 12.78
C ILE A 152 17.56 -4.32 13.18
N ARG A 153 17.40 -3.73 14.36
CA ARG A 153 18.24 -2.62 14.82
C ARG A 153 19.67 -3.04 15.16
N ALA A 154 19.83 -4.17 15.83
CA ALA A 154 21.11 -4.63 16.32
C ALA A 154 21.98 -5.25 15.21
N ILE A 155 21.38 -5.93 14.25
CA ILE A 155 22.07 -6.64 13.17
C ILE A 155 21.92 -5.90 11.84
N LEU A 156 20.71 -5.87 11.27
CA LEU A 156 20.52 -5.39 9.90
C LEU A 156 20.87 -3.92 9.76
N LEU A 157 20.35 -3.05 10.62
CA LEU A 157 20.61 -1.62 10.57
C LEU A 157 22.10 -1.32 10.77
N ARG A 158 22.72 -1.96 11.77
CA ARG A 158 24.14 -1.80 12.07
C ARG A 158 25.03 -2.26 10.92
N ASP A 159 24.76 -3.44 10.37
CA ASP A 159 25.66 -4.10 9.43
C ASP A 159 25.51 -3.53 8.01
N THR A 160 24.29 -3.10 7.61
CA THR A 160 24.04 -2.46 6.31
C THR A 160 24.25 -0.95 6.33
N GLY A 161 24.20 -0.31 7.51
CA GLY A 161 24.27 1.14 7.63
C GLY A 161 23.04 1.88 7.10
N ALA A 162 21.93 1.19 6.85
CA ALA A 162 20.69 1.75 6.28
C ALA A 162 19.91 2.58 7.33
N THR A 163 20.56 3.56 7.95
CA THR A 163 19.97 4.41 8.98
C THR A 163 19.23 5.60 8.38
N LEU A 164 18.11 5.98 9.00
CA LEU A 164 17.35 7.16 8.60
C LEU A 164 18.13 8.43 8.93
N SER A 165 18.16 9.39 7.98
CA SER A 165 18.71 10.73 8.23
C SER A 165 17.93 11.41 9.38
N PRO A 166 18.61 12.05 10.35
CA PRO A 166 17.93 12.83 11.39
C PRO A 166 17.01 13.92 10.84
N PHE A 167 17.35 14.51 9.71
CA PHE A 167 16.52 15.51 9.04
C PHE A 167 15.23 14.88 8.45
N HIS A 168 15.33 13.69 7.85
CA HIS A 168 14.13 12.96 7.39
C HIS A 168 13.26 12.55 8.58
N ALA A 169 13.86 12.09 9.69
CA ALA A 169 13.12 11.77 10.91
C ALA A 169 12.35 12.99 11.44
N PHE A 170 12.96 14.17 11.44
CA PHE A 170 12.30 15.42 11.81
C PHE A 170 11.11 15.74 10.90
N ILE A 171 11.26 15.62 9.56
CA ILE A 171 10.15 15.82 8.62
C ILE A 171 9.00 14.86 8.90
N PHE A 172 9.30 13.57 9.15
CA PHE A 172 8.26 12.57 9.42
C PHE A 172 7.56 12.82 10.75
N LEU A 173 8.27 13.25 11.78
CA LEU A 173 7.67 13.62 13.07
C LEU A 173 6.70 14.80 12.91
N GLN A 174 7.09 15.83 12.16
CA GLN A 174 6.19 16.95 11.84
C GLN A 174 4.97 16.49 11.02
N GLY A 175 5.19 15.62 10.04
CA GLY A 175 4.11 15.05 9.23
C GLY A 175 3.10 14.24 10.07
N LEU A 176 3.57 13.50 11.08
CA LEU A 176 2.72 12.74 11.99
C LEU A 176 1.78 13.64 12.81
N GLU A 177 2.20 14.83 13.21
CA GLU A 177 1.37 15.76 14.00
C GLU A 177 0.07 16.17 13.28
N THR A 178 0.10 16.18 11.93
CA THR A 178 -1.06 16.56 11.10
C THR A 178 -1.62 15.40 10.29
N LEU A 179 -1.15 14.18 10.50
CA LEU A 179 -1.53 13.02 9.69
C LEU A 179 -3.04 12.80 9.65
N SER A 180 -3.70 12.77 10.81
CA SER A 180 -5.15 12.54 10.90
C SER A 180 -5.95 13.61 10.16
N LEU A 181 -5.59 14.88 10.35
CA LEU A 181 -6.24 16.02 9.70
C LEU A 181 -6.10 15.96 8.17
N ARG A 182 -4.92 15.59 7.68
CA ARG A 182 -4.68 15.46 6.25
C ARG A 182 -5.41 14.27 5.67
N VAL A 183 -5.33 13.11 6.31
CA VAL A 183 -6.00 11.89 5.82
C VAL A 183 -7.52 12.06 5.80
N GLU A 184 -8.10 12.70 6.83
CA GLU A 184 -9.52 13.04 6.84
C GLU A 184 -9.92 13.92 5.65
N ARG A 185 -9.14 14.97 5.33
CA ARG A 185 -9.39 15.84 4.19
C ARG A 185 -9.17 15.10 2.86
N HIS A 186 -8.13 14.27 2.74
CA HIS A 186 -7.91 13.44 1.57
C HIS A 186 -9.10 12.53 1.27
N VAL A 187 -9.61 11.84 2.30
CA VAL A 187 -10.77 10.94 2.19
C VAL A 187 -12.04 11.71 1.82
N GLU A 188 -12.29 12.83 2.50
CA GLU A 188 -13.47 13.67 2.20
C GLU A 188 -13.48 14.11 0.73
N ASN A 189 -12.34 14.60 0.23
CA ASN A 189 -12.21 15.01 -1.17
C ASN A 189 -12.37 13.82 -2.12
N ALA A 190 -11.71 12.69 -1.81
CA ALA A 190 -11.78 11.50 -2.63
C ALA A 190 -13.19 10.97 -2.79
N LEU A 191 -13.97 10.88 -1.71
CA LEU A 191 -15.35 10.40 -1.77
C LEU A 191 -16.25 11.31 -2.64
N LYS A 192 -16.04 12.63 -2.59
CA LYS A 192 -16.78 13.58 -3.46
C LYS A 192 -16.38 13.41 -4.92
N ILE A 193 -15.10 13.19 -5.21
CA ILE A 193 -14.62 12.95 -6.57
C ILE A 193 -15.09 11.58 -7.09
N VAL A 194 -15.09 10.54 -6.26
CA VAL A 194 -15.64 9.23 -6.61
C VAL A 194 -17.12 9.33 -7.00
N ASP A 195 -17.92 10.07 -6.21
CA ASP A 195 -19.35 10.30 -6.51
C ASP A 195 -19.54 11.11 -7.82
N TYR A 196 -18.71 12.13 -8.04
CA TYR A 196 -18.70 12.91 -9.27
C TYR A 196 -18.34 12.05 -10.49
N LEU A 197 -17.24 11.32 -10.44
CA LEU A 197 -16.77 10.48 -11.55
C LEU A 197 -17.74 9.33 -11.86
N ASN A 198 -18.33 8.71 -10.85
CA ASN A 198 -19.27 7.61 -11.02
C ASN A 198 -20.57 8.03 -11.74
N LYS A 199 -20.86 9.32 -11.76
CA LYS A 199 -22.03 9.88 -12.48
C LYS A 199 -21.65 10.54 -13.81
N HIS A 200 -20.36 10.68 -14.11
CA HIS A 200 -19.91 11.46 -15.25
C HIS A 200 -20.10 10.69 -16.58
N PRO A 201 -20.68 11.29 -17.64
CA PRO A 201 -21.04 10.59 -18.88
C PRO A 201 -19.83 10.06 -19.67
N LYS A 202 -18.62 10.63 -19.49
CA LYS A 202 -17.37 10.20 -20.13
C LYS A 202 -16.56 9.19 -19.29
N VAL A 203 -17.07 8.75 -18.15
CA VAL A 203 -16.47 7.70 -17.31
C VAL A 203 -17.16 6.37 -17.58
N GLU A 204 -16.38 5.31 -17.70
CA GLU A 204 -16.84 3.94 -17.91
C GLU A 204 -16.99 3.19 -16.60
N ALA A 205 -15.98 3.30 -15.72
CA ALA A 205 -15.95 2.67 -14.41
C ALA A 205 -15.12 3.48 -13.41
N VAL A 206 -15.41 3.33 -12.13
CA VAL A 206 -14.62 3.88 -11.01
C VAL A 206 -14.36 2.76 -10.03
N HIS A 207 -13.10 2.57 -9.64
CA HIS A 207 -12.67 1.51 -8.71
C HIS A 207 -12.27 2.12 -7.37
N HIS A 208 -13.23 2.18 -6.46
CA HIS A 208 -13.02 2.63 -5.09
C HIS A 208 -13.90 1.81 -4.14
N PRO A 209 -13.38 1.29 -3.02
CA PRO A 209 -14.09 0.33 -2.17
C PRO A 209 -15.34 0.89 -1.50
N SER A 210 -15.55 2.21 -1.50
CA SER A 210 -16.80 2.82 -1.02
C SER A 210 -17.99 2.55 -1.94
N LEU A 211 -17.77 2.17 -3.19
CA LEU A 211 -18.84 1.90 -4.14
C LEU A 211 -19.44 0.51 -3.90
N PRO A 212 -20.78 0.38 -3.81
CA PRO A 212 -21.44 -0.91 -3.60
C PRO A 212 -21.22 -1.94 -4.71
N THR A 213 -20.73 -1.50 -5.87
CA THR A 213 -20.41 -2.34 -7.02
C THR A 213 -19.05 -3.04 -6.90
N GLU A 214 -18.19 -2.56 -6.01
CA GLU A 214 -16.85 -3.12 -5.83
C GLU A 214 -16.89 -4.40 -4.99
N PRO A 215 -16.16 -5.45 -5.38
CA PRO A 215 -16.12 -6.73 -4.66
C PRO A 215 -15.73 -6.57 -3.18
N SER A 216 -14.82 -5.65 -2.89
CA SER A 216 -14.32 -5.39 -1.54
C SER A 216 -15.19 -4.47 -0.68
N HIS A 217 -16.40 -4.10 -1.13
CA HIS A 217 -17.26 -3.15 -0.42
C HIS A 217 -17.63 -3.60 1.02
N GLU A 218 -17.87 -4.89 1.25
CA GLU A 218 -18.17 -5.37 2.60
C GLU A 218 -16.94 -5.33 3.51
N LEU A 219 -15.75 -5.56 2.96
CA LEU A 219 -14.49 -5.37 3.70
C LEU A 219 -14.22 -3.90 4.01
N TYR A 220 -14.59 -3.00 3.10
CA TYR A 220 -14.54 -1.56 3.36
C TYR A 220 -15.37 -1.17 4.59
N LYS A 221 -16.60 -1.66 4.70
CA LYS A 221 -17.45 -1.40 5.88
C LYS A 221 -16.86 -1.99 7.16
N LYS A 222 -16.20 -3.15 7.06
CA LYS A 222 -15.57 -3.84 8.19
C LYS A 222 -14.33 -3.13 8.71
N TYR A 223 -13.42 -2.77 7.81
CA TYR A 223 -12.07 -2.32 8.18
C TYR A 223 -11.88 -0.81 8.17
N LEU A 224 -12.66 -0.07 7.39
CA LEU A 224 -12.39 1.32 7.06
C LEU A 224 -13.59 2.25 7.41
N PRO A 225 -14.04 2.29 8.67
CA PRO A 225 -15.18 3.09 9.06
C PRO A 225 -14.95 4.61 8.88
N ASN A 226 -13.68 5.03 8.82
CA ASN A 226 -13.28 6.43 8.61
C ASN A 226 -12.99 6.76 7.12
N GLY A 227 -13.27 5.84 6.20
CA GLY A 227 -13.14 6.01 4.75
C GLY A 227 -12.09 5.12 4.08
N GLY A 228 -12.19 4.97 2.78
CA GLY A 228 -11.46 3.99 1.95
C GLY A 228 -10.17 4.51 1.29
N GLY A 229 -9.55 5.53 1.84
CA GLY A 229 -8.35 6.13 1.26
C GLY A 229 -8.64 7.18 0.20
N SER A 230 -7.59 7.65 -0.50
CA SER A 230 -7.71 8.73 -1.47
C SER A 230 -6.97 8.44 -2.79
N ILE A 231 -6.55 7.20 -2.97
CA ILE A 231 -5.86 6.73 -4.17
C ILE A 231 -6.76 5.68 -4.81
N PHE A 232 -7.12 5.88 -6.06
CA PHE A 232 -8.03 4.99 -6.76
C PHE A 232 -7.88 5.15 -8.27
N THR A 233 -8.53 4.27 -9.04
CA THR A 233 -8.54 4.33 -10.50
C THR A 233 -9.94 4.57 -11.03
N PHE A 234 -9.99 5.11 -12.23
CA PHE A 234 -11.19 5.14 -13.05
C PHE A 234 -10.83 4.90 -14.52
N GLU A 235 -11.80 4.49 -15.28
CA GLU A 235 -11.69 4.23 -16.71
C GLU A 235 -12.45 5.33 -17.47
N ILE A 236 -11.72 6.08 -18.30
CA ILE A 236 -12.35 7.05 -19.19
C ILE A 236 -12.88 6.35 -20.43
N LYS A 237 -14.01 6.79 -21.00
CA LYS A 237 -14.49 6.27 -22.28
C LYS A 237 -13.50 6.58 -23.40
N GLY A 238 -13.15 5.57 -24.17
CA GLY A 238 -12.14 5.64 -25.24
C GLY A 238 -10.95 4.74 -24.96
N GLY A 239 -9.76 5.21 -25.26
CA GLY A 239 -8.51 4.45 -25.10
C GLY A 239 -7.38 5.28 -24.47
N VAL A 240 -6.15 4.92 -24.82
CA VAL A 240 -4.92 5.60 -24.36
C VAL A 240 -4.91 7.08 -24.78
N GLU A 241 -5.39 7.39 -25.98
CA GLU A 241 -5.39 8.76 -26.52
C GLU A 241 -6.28 9.70 -25.70
N GLU A 242 -7.51 9.25 -25.37
CA GLU A 242 -8.44 9.99 -24.54
C GLU A 242 -7.91 10.14 -23.10
N ALA A 243 -7.31 9.10 -22.55
CA ALA A 243 -6.68 9.15 -21.24
C ALA A 243 -5.53 10.17 -21.17
N HIS A 244 -4.64 10.19 -22.17
CA HIS A 244 -3.56 11.17 -22.24
C HIS A 244 -4.10 12.57 -22.44
N LYS A 245 -5.09 12.76 -23.35
CA LYS A 245 -5.69 14.06 -23.60
C LYS A 245 -6.37 14.63 -22.35
N PHE A 246 -7.03 13.78 -21.56
CA PHE A 246 -7.57 14.16 -20.27
C PHE A 246 -6.47 14.59 -19.28
N ILE A 247 -5.42 13.80 -19.12
CA ILE A 247 -4.32 14.06 -18.18
C ILE A 247 -3.58 15.36 -18.54
N ASP A 248 -3.31 15.58 -19.82
CA ASP A 248 -2.58 16.76 -20.31
C ASP A 248 -3.35 18.08 -20.10
N ASN A 249 -4.66 18.00 -19.85
CA ASN A 249 -5.52 19.16 -19.57
C ASN A 249 -5.91 19.31 -18.09
N LEU A 250 -5.31 18.52 -17.19
CA LEU A 250 -5.49 18.69 -15.75
C LEU A 250 -4.51 19.74 -15.18
N GLU A 251 -4.98 20.96 -14.91
CA GLU A 251 -4.10 22.04 -14.45
C GLU A 251 -3.68 21.92 -12.97
N ILE A 252 -4.57 21.46 -12.07
CA ILE A 252 -4.30 21.37 -10.64
C ILE A 252 -3.56 20.07 -10.28
N PHE A 253 -3.88 18.98 -10.98
CA PHE A 253 -3.27 17.68 -10.74
C PHE A 253 -1.86 17.62 -11.34
N SER A 254 -0.89 17.27 -10.54
CA SER A 254 0.47 17.07 -11.04
C SER A 254 0.64 15.69 -11.67
N LEU A 255 1.14 15.62 -12.91
CA LEU A 255 1.55 14.36 -13.53
C LEU A 255 2.85 13.88 -12.88
N LEU A 256 2.74 13.00 -11.92
CA LEU A 256 3.86 12.52 -11.11
C LEU A 256 3.59 11.09 -10.63
N ALA A 257 4.57 10.20 -10.87
CA ALA A 257 4.53 8.81 -10.40
C ALA A 257 4.78 8.70 -8.89
N ASN A 258 3.99 9.42 -8.10
CA ASN A 258 3.94 9.37 -6.64
C ASN A 258 2.47 9.22 -6.21
N VAL A 259 2.22 9.09 -4.91
CA VAL A 259 0.89 9.02 -4.30
C VAL A 259 0.95 9.61 -2.90
N ALA A 260 -0.22 9.94 -2.33
CA ALA A 260 -0.35 10.36 -0.94
C ALA A 260 0.40 11.66 -0.61
N ASP A 261 0.58 12.50 -1.60
CA ASP A 261 1.03 13.88 -1.42
C ASP A 261 -0.16 14.76 -1.02
N SER A 262 0.09 15.84 -0.29
CA SER A 262 -0.93 16.86 0.00
C SER A 262 -1.49 17.51 -1.26
N LYS A 263 -0.79 17.40 -2.39
CA LYS A 263 -1.24 17.78 -3.73
C LYS A 263 -1.92 16.62 -4.43
N SER A 264 -2.91 16.92 -5.23
CA SER A 264 -3.53 15.96 -6.13
C SER A 264 -2.58 15.56 -7.26
N LEU A 265 -2.47 14.27 -7.47
CA LEU A 265 -1.58 13.68 -8.49
C LEU A 265 -2.39 12.79 -9.44
N VAL A 266 -1.91 12.68 -10.67
CA VAL A 266 -2.48 11.84 -11.71
C VAL A 266 -1.37 11.09 -12.44
N ILE A 267 -1.66 9.84 -12.85
CA ILE A 267 -0.86 9.10 -13.82
C ILE A 267 -1.74 8.26 -14.73
N HIS A 268 -1.16 7.88 -15.86
CA HIS A 268 -1.63 6.76 -16.70
C HIS A 268 -0.79 5.53 -16.36
N PRO A 269 -1.28 4.55 -15.57
CA PRO A 269 -0.46 3.45 -15.06
C PRO A 269 0.25 2.66 -16.16
N ALA A 270 -0.47 2.31 -17.23
CA ALA A 270 0.06 1.48 -18.31
C ALA A 270 1.29 2.07 -19.01
N THR A 271 1.39 3.41 -19.14
CA THR A 271 2.53 4.07 -19.81
C THR A 271 3.55 4.68 -18.86
N THR A 272 3.33 4.57 -17.54
CA THR A 272 4.24 5.13 -16.53
C THR A 272 4.75 4.06 -15.58
N THR A 273 4.06 3.81 -14.47
CA THR A 273 4.49 2.89 -13.41
C THR A 273 4.53 1.43 -13.85
N HIS A 274 3.71 1.03 -14.82
CA HIS A 274 3.59 -0.34 -15.33
C HIS A 274 4.05 -0.45 -16.80
N SER A 275 4.82 0.51 -17.29
CA SER A 275 5.31 0.54 -18.68
C SER A 275 6.22 -0.64 -19.06
N GLN A 276 6.64 -1.45 -18.09
CA GLN A 276 7.45 -2.64 -18.29
C GLN A 276 6.61 -3.93 -18.36
N CYS A 277 5.31 -3.84 -18.06
CA CYS A 277 4.37 -4.95 -18.14
C CYS A 277 3.88 -5.11 -19.60
N ASN A 278 3.69 -6.35 -20.03
CA ASN A 278 3.00 -6.64 -21.28
C ASN A 278 1.47 -6.54 -21.08
N GLU A 279 0.70 -6.64 -22.18
CA GLU A 279 -0.77 -6.51 -22.15
C GLU A 279 -1.45 -7.54 -21.24
N GLN A 280 -0.93 -8.76 -21.17
CA GLN A 280 -1.47 -9.79 -20.29
C GLN A 280 -1.21 -9.48 -18.82
N GLU A 281 0.00 -9.06 -18.48
CA GLU A 281 0.38 -8.66 -17.12
C GLU A 281 -0.40 -7.42 -16.64
N LEU A 282 -0.68 -6.47 -17.54
CA LEU A 282 -1.55 -5.33 -17.22
C LEU A 282 -3.00 -5.79 -16.96
N ALA A 283 -3.52 -6.69 -17.79
CA ALA A 283 -4.88 -7.21 -17.62
C ALA A 283 -5.04 -8.01 -16.31
N GLU A 284 -4.04 -8.82 -15.95
CA GLU A 284 -4.00 -9.55 -14.66
C GLU A 284 -3.99 -8.61 -13.44
N GLN A 285 -3.48 -7.39 -13.60
CA GLN A 285 -3.49 -6.35 -12.57
C GLN A 285 -4.72 -5.42 -12.67
N GLY A 286 -5.67 -5.72 -13.55
CA GLY A 286 -6.87 -4.90 -13.76
C GLY A 286 -6.59 -3.53 -14.39
N ILE A 287 -5.46 -3.38 -15.08
CA ILE A 287 -5.08 -2.12 -15.74
C ILE A 287 -5.43 -2.20 -17.22
N LYS A 288 -6.39 -1.37 -17.63
CA LYS A 288 -6.80 -1.24 -19.04
C LYS A 288 -6.09 -0.07 -19.73
N PRO A 289 -6.12 0.00 -21.07
CA PRO A 289 -5.51 1.10 -21.82
C PRO A 289 -6.09 2.49 -21.50
N ASN A 290 -7.30 2.56 -20.95
CA ASN A 290 -8.00 3.79 -20.57
C ASN A 290 -8.04 4.03 -19.05
N THR A 291 -7.25 3.27 -18.28
CA THR A 291 -7.19 3.41 -16.82
C THR A 291 -6.36 4.61 -16.42
N ILE A 292 -6.93 5.48 -15.59
CA ILE A 292 -6.28 6.64 -14.98
C ILE A 292 -6.26 6.44 -13.47
N ARG A 293 -5.11 6.64 -12.81
CA ARG A 293 -4.98 6.63 -11.35
C ARG A 293 -4.92 8.07 -10.83
N LEU A 294 -5.77 8.35 -9.86
CA LEU A 294 -5.76 9.59 -9.09
C LEU A 294 -5.22 9.34 -7.67
N SER A 295 -4.47 10.30 -7.15
CA SER A 295 -4.15 10.43 -5.73
C SER A 295 -4.66 11.79 -5.29
N ILE A 296 -5.79 11.81 -4.60
CA ILE A 296 -6.49 13.05 -4.27
C ILE A 296 -5.82 13.73 -3.09
N GLY A 297 -5.53 15.01 -3.24
CA GLY A 297 -4.89 15.85 -2.25
C GLY A 297 -5.87 16.58 -1.31
N THR A 298 -5.36 17.64 -0.70
CA THR A 298 -6.07 18.41 0.33
C THR A 298 -6.59 19.76 -0.16
N GLU A 299 -6.52 20.02 -1.46
CA GLU A 299 -6.96 21.25 -2.11
C GLU A 299 -8.47 21.50 -1.91
N ASN A 300 -8.95 22.66 -2.31
CA ASN A 300 -10.37 22.92 -2.33
C ASN A 300 -11.09 21.98 -3.30
N ILE A 301 -12.14 21.32 -2.85
CA ILE A 301 -12.87 20.31 -3.62
C ILE A 301 -13.55 20.91 -4.87
N ASP A 302 -14.04 22.12 -4.80
CA ASP A 302 -14.72 22.76 -5.94
C ASP A 302 -13.71 23.05 -7.06
N ASP A 303 -12.49 23.45 -6.71
CA ASP A 303 -11.40 23.65 -7.67
C ASP A 303 -10.95 22.32 -8.31
N LEU A 304 -10.89 21.23 -7.52
CA LEU A 304 -10.56 19.90 -8.05
C LEU A 304 -11.63 19.41 -9.04
N ILE A 305 -12.91 19.58 -8.72
CA ILE A 305 -14.00 19.19 -9.61
C ILE A 305 -14.00 20.04 -10.88
N ALA A 306 -13.78 21.35 -10.77
CA ALA A 306 -13.68 22.24 -11.92
C ALA A 306 -12.52 21.83 -12.86
N ALA A 307 -11.36 21.50 -12.31
CA ALA A 307 -10.23 21.01 -13.09
C ALA A 307 -10.53 19.69 -13.81
N LEU A 308 -11.28 18.78 -13.17
CA LEU A 308 -11.74 17.54 -13.80
C LEU A 308 -12.74 17.83 -14.94
N ASP A 309 -13.69 18.76 -14.73
CA ASP A 309 -14.65 19.18 -15.77
C ASP A 309 -13.92 19.75 -17.00
N ASP A 310 -12.96 20.65 -16.78
CA ASP A 310 -12.18 21.26 -17.86
C ASP A 310 -11.39 20.20 -18.65
N ALA A 311 -10.77 19.24 -17.94
CA ALA A 311 -10.07 18.13 -18.58
C ALA A 311 -11.02 17.23 -19.40
N PHE A 312 -12.22 16.91 -18.88
CA PHE A 312 -13.21 16.15 -19.64
C PHE A 312 -13.74 16.93 -20.86
N ASN A 313 -13.86 18.24 -20.77
CA ASN A 313 -14.28 19.06 -21.91
C ASN A 313 -13.25 19.09 -23.04
N ALA A 314 -11.99 18.85 -22.75
CA ALA A 314 -10.93 18.73 -23.74
C ALA A 314 -10.93 17.38 -24.49
N VAL A 315 -11.57 16.36 -23.94
CA VAL A 315 -11.71 15.04 -24.60
C VAL A 315 -12.97 15.05 -25.46
N ASP A 316 -12.87 14.66 -26.74
CA ASP A 316 -13.99 14.67 -27.71
C ASP A 316 -15.01 13.57 -27.42
#